data_cb09dd6ef6b3b9a25f3eca9e1ebbc036
#
_entry.id   cb09dd6ef6b3b9a25f3eca9e1ebbc036
#
_cell.length_a   1.000
_cell.length_b   1.000
_cell.length_c   1.000
_cell.angle_alpha   90.00
_cell.angle_beta   90.00
_cell.angle_gamma   90.00
#
_symmetry.space_group_name_H-M   'P 1'
#
loop_
_entity.id
_entity.type
_entity.pdbx_description
1 polymer ?
#
loop_
_entity_poly.entity_id
_entity_poly.type
_entity_poly.pdbx_seq_one_letter_code
_entity_poly.pdbx_strand_id
1 'polypeptide(L)'
;KNSRGHLLVIGGSRLYSGAPALAGEAALRTSAGLVSVAIPDSAHLFANPPKALIVRKIPDSCLGFFCEDSRTGIGELLEKADAVVIGPGMGTDSNTLSVLEQVLTSGKRVLADADALNLLAGNPELAEKINADAVFTPHPGEMKRLAEAFGIDAGQTRIEQAKALAARLRSTIVLKGAHTVVAGKDGS
;
A
#
# COMPACT_ATOMS: atom_id res chain seq x y z
N LYS A 1 -5.20 -17.89 17.13
CA LYS A 1 -5.17 -16.56 16.48
C LYS A 1 -3.74 -16.18 16.10
N ASN A 2 -2.76 -16.36 16.96
CA ASN A 2 -1.35 -15.95 16.70
C ASN A 2 -0.64 -16.77 15.61
N SER A 3 -1.08 -17.97 15.27
CA SER A 3 -0.45 -18.83 14.25
C SER A 3 -0.74 -18.40 12.79
N ARG A 4 -1.70 -17.49 12.58
CA ARG A 4 -2.11 -17.03 11.23
C ARG A 4 -1.73 -15.58 10.94
N GLY A 5 -0.91 -14.98 11.79
CA GLY A 5 -0.36 -13.65 11.62
C GLY A 5 -1.34 -12.50 11.84
N HIS A 6 -0.79 -11.30 11.92
CA HIS A 6 -1.49 -10.03 12.05
C HIS A 6 -1.23 -9.17 10.80
N LEU A 7 -2.28 -8.89 10.05
CA LEU A 7 -2.24 -7.97 8.91
C LEU A 7 -2.65 -6.57 9.35
N LEU A 8 -1.85 -5.57 8.97
CA LEU A 8 -2.17 -4.16 9.09
C LEU A 8 -2.55 -3.60 7.72
N VAL A 9 -3.73 -3.01 7.62
CA VAL A 9 -4.16 -2.24 6.44
C VAL A 9 -4.04 -0.77 6.78
N ILE A 10 -3.28 0.00 6.00
CA ILE A 10 -3.10 1.45 6.13
C ILE A 10 -3.73 2.11 4.91
N GLY A 11 -4.77 2.88 5.12
CA GLY A 11 -5.50 3.49 4.02
C GLY A 11 -6.66 4.36 4.50
N GLY A 12 -7.47 4.81 3.55
CA GLY A 12 -8.55 5.71 3.83
C GLY A 12 -8.12 7.17 3.96
N SER A 13 -9.05 8.02 3.63
CA SER A 13 -8.96 9.47 3.73
C SER A 13 -10.37 10.04 3.82
N ARG A 14 -10.49 11.34 4.03
CA ARG A 14 -11.79 12.03 3.96
C ARG A 14 -12.51 11.86 2.62
N LEU A 15 -11.76 11.51 1.53
CA LEU A 15 -12.31 11.31 0.20
C LEU A 15 -12.71 9.85 -0.06
N TYR A 16 -11.95 8.88 0.48
CA TYR A 16 -12.08 7.47 0.15
C TYR A 16 -12.00 6.59 1.40
N SER A 17 -13.06 6.60 2.20
CA SER A 17 -13.05 5.93 3.51
C SER A 17 -13.44 4.43 3.47
N GLY A 18 -14.10 3.97 2.40
CA GLY A 18 -14.55 2.57 2.28
C GLY A 18 -13.48 1.57 1.86
N ALA A 19 -12.48 2.02 1.08
CA ALA A 19 -11.47 1.14 0.48
C ALA A 19 -10.66 0.32 1.51
N PRO A 20 -10.15 0.90 2.62
CA PRO A 20 -9.41 0.11 3.61
C PRO A 20 -10.28 -0.93 4.33
N ALA A 21 -11.58 -0.65 4.51
CA ALA A 21 -12.51 -1.63 5.10
C ALA A 21 -12.70 -2.84 4.18
N LEU A 22 -12.83 -2.62 2.86
CA LEU A 22 -12.90 -3.70 1.86
C LEU A 22 -11.62 -4.54 1.84
N ALA A 23 -10.45 -3.91 1.87
CA ALA A 23 -9.17 -4.62 1.95
C ALA A 23 -9.07 -5.46 3.23
N GLY A 24 -9.49 -4.90 4.36
CA GLY A 24 -9.52 -5.61 5.64
C GLY A 24 -10.50 -6.79 5.65
N GLU A 25 -11.68 -6.64 5.04
CA GLU A 25 -12.65 -7.71 4.89
C GLU A 25 -12.10 -8.85 4.01
N ALA A 26 -11.47 -8.53 2.90
CA ALA A 26 -10.82 -9.51 2.03
C ALA A 26 -9.75 -10.30 2.81
N ALA A 27 -8.96 -9.62 3.64
CA ALA A 27 -7.96 -10.27 4.48
C ALA A 27 -8.58 -11.25 5.50
N LEU A 28 -9.68 -10.89 6.13
CA LEU A 28 -10.40 -11.80 7.04
C LEU A 28 -10.90 -13.04 6.30
N ARG A 29 -11.39 -12.88 5.07
CA ARG A 29 -11.88 -14.00 4.23
C ARG A 29 -10.75 -14.92 3.75
N THR A 30 -9.52 -14.43 3.65
CA THR A 30 -8.33 -15.23 3.31
C THR A 30 -7.64 -15.86 4.53
N SER A 31 -8.32 -15.86 5.67
CA SER A 31 -7.88 -16.53 6.90
C SER A 31 -6.76 -15.83 7.66
N ALA A 32 -6.55 -14.52 7.51
CA ALA A 32 -5.68 -13.76 8.40
C ALA A 32 -6.14 -13.92 9.87
N GLY A 33 -5.21 -14.05 10.80
CA GLY A 33 -5.50 -14.29 12.22
C GLY A 33 -6.08 -13.07 12.92
N LEU A 34 -5.46 -11.91 12.68
CA LEU A 34 -5.89 -10.58 13.12
C LEU A 34 -5.79 -9.61 11.95
N VAL A 35 -6.72 -8.69 11.84
CA VAL A 35 -6.67 -7.62 10.86
C VAL A 35 -6.95 -6.29 11.55
N SER A 36 -5.95 -5.41 11.53
CA SER A 36 -6.10 -4.01 11.94
C SER A 36 -6.19 -3.11 10.71
N VAL A 37 -7.05 -2.12 10.79
CA VAL A 37 -7.21 -1.09 9.74
C VAL A 37 -6.90 0.26 10.36
N ALA A 38 -5.82 0.89 9.94
CA ALA A 38 -5.41 2.23 10.32
C ALA A 38 -6.00 3.25 9.34
N ILE A 39 -6.70 4.24 9.87
CA ILE A 39 -7.29 5.36 9.13
C ILE A 39 -6.95 6.68 9.81
N PRO A 40 -6.90 7.80 9.09
CA PRO A 40 -6.81 9.13 9.70
C PRO A 40 -7.97 9.35 10.67
N ASP A 41 -7.72 9.97 11.83
CA ASP A 41 -8.74 10.14 12.89
C ASP A 41 -9.93 10.99 12.42
N SER A 42 -9.67 12.02 11.63
CA SER A 42 -10.73 12.88 11.07
C SER A 42 -11.40 12.29 9.82
N ALA A 43 -10.92 11.16 9.30
CA ALA A 43 -11.63 10.41 8.26
C ALA A 43 -12.71 9.53 8.88
N HIS A 44 -13.90 9.53 8.28
CA HIS A 44 -15.02 8.70 8.73
C HIS A 44 -15.13 7.45 7.87
N LEU A 45 -15.18 6.26 8.50
CA LEU A 45 -15.54 5.04 7.79
C LEU A 45 -17.05 5.08 7.47
N PHE A 46 -17.40 5.25 6.20
CA PHE A 46 -18.80 5.18 5.76
C PHE A 46 -19.35 3.75 5.68
N ALA A 47 -18.47 2.75 5.63
CA ALA A 47 -18.89 1.37 5.66
C ALA A 47 -19.13 0.90 7.10
N ASN A 48 -20.11 0.03 7.29
CA ASN A 48 -20.28 -0.70 8.55
C ASN A 48 -19.29 -1.88 8.52
N PRO A 49 -18.05 -1.74 9.03
CA PRO A 49 -17.04 -2.77 8.86
C PRO A 49 -17.42 -4.03 9.63
N PRO A 50 -16.98 -5.21 9.17
CA PRO A 50 -17.14 -6.44 9.92
C PRO A 50 -16.64 -6.26 11.37
N LYS A 51 -17.41 -6.76 12.34
CA LYS A 51 -17.06 -6.63 13.78
C LYS A 51 -15.70 -7.25 14.16
N ALA A 52 -15.14 -8.09 13.29
CA ALA A 52 -13.83 -8.71 13.46
C ALA A 52 -12.66 -7.80 13.06
N LEU A 53 -12.90 -6.68 12.36
CA LEU A 53 -11.88 -5.70 12.04
C LEU A 53 -11.55 -4.83 13.25
N ILE A 54 -10.26 -4.63 13.50
CA ILE A 54 -9.76 -3.76 14.55
C ILE A 54 -9.47 -2.39 13.92
N VAL A 55 -10.39 -1.46 14.00
CA VAL A 55 -10.18 -0.11 13.46
C VAL A 55 -9.32 0.70 14.41
N ARG A 56 -8.27 1.34 13.87
CA ARG A 56 -7.32 2.22 14.56
C ARG A 56 -7.38 3.60 13.94
N LYS A 57 -7.83 4.56 14.69
CA LYS A 57 -7.79 5.98 14.33
C LYS A 57 -6.42 6.54 14.67
N ILE A 58 -5.79 7.16 13.69
CA ILE A 58 -4.42 7.66 13.75
C ILE A 58 -4.44 9.20 13.68
N PRO A 59 -3.74 9.90 14.56
CA PRO A 59 -3.65 11.35 14.51
C PRO A 59 -3.26 11.86 13.12
N ASP A 60 -3.96 12.87 12.63
CA ASP A 60 -3.83 13.39 11.26
C ASP A 60 -3.90 14.93 11.20
N SER A 61 -3.74 15.62 12.34
CA SER A 61 -3.84 17.09 12.45
C SER A 61 -5.12 17.65 11.82
N CYS A 62 -6.22 16.91 11.86
CA CYS A 62 -7.51 17.25 11.25
C CYS A 62 -7.47 17.44 9.72
N LEU A 63 -6.46 16.90 9.03
CA LEU A 63 -6.33 17.00 7.57
C LEU A 63 -7.26 16.06 6.81
N GLY A 64 -7.64 14.96 7.43
CA GLY A 64 -8.37 13.86 6.76
C GLY A 64 -7.49 13.00 5.85
N PHE A 65 -6.18 13.14 5.98
CA PHE A 65 -5.13 12.36 5.32
C PHE A 65 -4.04 12.03 6.35
N PHE A 66 -3.29 10.97 6.12
CA PHE A 66 -2.09 10.73 6.94
C PHE A 66 -1.07 11.86 6.78
N CYS A 67 -0.32 12.14 7.83
CA CYS A 67 0.69 13.19 7.85
C CYS A 67 1.84 12.79 8.78
N GLU A 68 2.77 13.71 9.03
CA GLU A 68 3.92 13.46 9.92
C GLU A 68 3.49 13.02 11.33
N ASP A 69 2.42 13.62 11.88
CA ASP A 69 1.89 13.26 13.21
C ASP A 69 1.36 11.81 13.25
N SER A 70 1.02 11.24 12.09
CA SER A 70 0.55 9.85 11.98
C SER A 70 1.65 8.83 12.23
N ARG A 71 2.91 9.20 12.03
CA ARG A 71 4.05 8.27 12.02
C ARG A 71 4.23 7.52 13.33
N THR A 72 4.04 8.17 14.46
CA THR A 72 4.16 7.52 15.78
C THR A 72 3.14 6.40 15.91
N GLY A 73 1.86 6.69 15.66
CA GLY A 73 0.80 5.67 15.75
C GLY A 73 0.94 4.55 14.71
N ILE A 74 1.39 4.87 13.51
CA ILE A 74 1.70 3.86 12.49
C ILE A 74 2.90 2.99 12.93
N GLY A 75 3.96 3.58 13.49
CA GLY A 75 5.11 2.86 14.01
C GLY A 75 4.73 1.79 15.06
N GLU A 76 3.91 2.16 16.03
CA GLU A 76 3.41 1.23 17.06
C GLU A 76 2.61 0.05 16.46
N LEU A 77 1.89 0.29 15.36
CA LEU A 77 1.13 -0.76 14.68
C LEU A 77 2.04 -1.64 13.82
N LEU A 78 3.06 -1.07 13.18
CA LEU A 78 4.07 -1.80 12.40
C LEU A 78 4.83 -2.80 13.27
N GLU A 79 5.19 -2.43 14.51
CA GLU A 79 5.86 -3.35 15.43
C GLU A 79 5.08 -4.65 15.65
N LYS A 80 3.75 -4.57 15.69
CA LYS A 80 2.83 -5.68 15.97
C LYS A 80 2.39 -6.45 14.73
N ALA A 81 2.60 -5.89 13.55
CA ALA A 81 2.16 -6.49 12.29
C ALA A 81 3.20 -7.44 11.70
N ASP A 82 2.74 -8.55 11.13
CA ASP A 82 3.56 -9.48 10.35
C ASP A 82 3.61 -9.09 8.86
N ALA A 83 2.55 -8.44 8.37
CA ALA A 83 2.45 -7.93 7.02
C ALA A 83 1.59 -6.66 6.95
N VAL A 84 1.79 -5.88 5.92
CA VAL A 84 1.13 -4.57 5.72
C VAL A 84 0.52 -4.48 4.33
N VAL A 85 -0.69 -3.96 4.23
CA VAL A 85 -1.28 -3.44 2.99
C VAL A 85 -1.34 -1.92 3.12
N ILE A 86 -0.83 -1.19 2.13
CA ILE A 86 -0.84 0.27 2.13
C ILE A 86 -1.36 0.83 0.81
N GLY A 87 -2.14 1.88 0.88
CA GLY A 87 -2.57 2.66 -0.28
C GLY A 87 -4.08 2.73 -0.53
N PRO A 88 -4.90 1.71 -0.20
CA PRO A 88 -6.32 1.75 -0.52
C PRO A 88 -7.01 3.01 0.02
N GLY A 89 -7.29 3.97 -0.88
CA GLY A 89 -8.00 5.21 -0.56
C GLY A 89 -7.27 6.19 0.37
N MET A 90 -5.95 6.08 0.50
CA MET A 90 -5.18 6.95 1.42
C MET A 90 -5.01 8.39 0.90
N GLY A 91 -5.33 8.62 -0.38
CA GLY A 91 -5.12 9.90 -1.04
C GLY A 91 -3.67 10.11 -1.47
N THR A 92 -3.47 11.13 -2.31
CA THR A 92 -2.15 11.50 -2.86
C THR A 92 -1.68 12.85 -2.32
N ASP A 93 -2.16 13.26 -1.15
CA ASP A 93 -1.70 14.46 -0.47
C ASP A 93 -0.21 14.30 -0.09
N SER A 94 0.58 15.35 -0.29
CA SER A 94 2.02 15.30 -0.03
C SER A 94 2.38 14.97 1.42
N ASN A 95 1.51 15.31 2.37
CA ASN A 95 1.71 14.97 3.78
C ASN A 95 1.69 13.45 4.03
N THR A 96 0.97 12.70 3.17
CA THR A 96 0.85 11.23 3.29
C THR A 96 2.15 10.50 2.94
N LEU A 97 3.07 11.18 2.23
CA LEU A 97 4.33 10.60 1.77
C LEU A 97 5.19 10.06 2.92
N SER A 98 5.23 10.77 4.05
CA SER A 98 6.03 10.38 5.21
C SER A 98 5.63 9.01 5.79
N VAL A 99 4.33 8.69 5.75
CA VAL A 99 3.82 7.38 6.17
C VAL A 99 4.13 6.30 5.14
N LEU A 100 4.03 6.61 3.83
CA LEU A 100 4.43 5.67 2.79
C LEU A 100 5.92 5.31 2.91
N GLU A 101 6.80 6.31 3.07
CA GLU A 101 8.23 6.09 3.28
C GLU A 101 8.49 5.22 4.51
N GLN A 102 7.85 5.52 5.64
CA GLN A 102 7.98 4.74 6.86
C GLN A 102 7.63 3.26 6.65
N VAL A 103 6.57 2.97 5.91
CA VAL A 103 6.15 1.59 5.62
C VAL A 103 7.11 0.90 4.67
N LEU A 104 7.52 1.54 3.57
CA LEU A 104 8.44 0.97 2.59
C LEU A 104 9.85 0.72 3.15
N THR A 105 10.24 1.46 4.19
CA THR A 105 11.53 1.29 4.87
C THR A 105 11.46 0.41 6.13
N SER A 106 10.28 -0.13 6.45
CA SER A 106 10.05 -0.87 7.72
C SER A 106 10.67 -2.27 7.79
N GLY A 107 11.11 -2.84 6.66
CA GLY A 107 11.55 -4.24 6.58
C GLY A 107 10.41 -5.27 6.70
N LYS A 108 9.15 -4.84 6.77
CA LYS A 108 7.97 -5.72 6.81
C LYS A 108 7.63 -6.26 5.43
N ARG A 109 6.80 -7.30 5.37
CA ARG A 109 6.16 -7.72 4.11
C ARG A 109 5.08 -6.71 3.76
N VAL A 110 5.20 -6.07 2.59
CA VAL A 110 4.32 -4.97 2.18
C VAL A 110 3.62 -5.29 0.86
N LEU A 111 2.31 -5.10 0.83
CA LEU A 111 1.55 -4.98 -0.41
C LEU A 111 1.16 -3.51 -0.59
N ALA A 112 1.66 -2.87 -1.64
CA ALA A 112 1.33 -1.49 -2.01
C ALA A 112 0.42 -1.46 -3.24
N ASP A 113 -0.71 -0.76 -3.12
CA ASP A 113 -1.71 -0.63 -4.19
C ASP A 113 -2.26 0.81 -4.24
N ALA A 114 -2.97 1.13 -5.27
CA ALA A 114 -3.75 2.36 -5.42
C ALA A 114 -2.92 3.64 -5.17
N ASP A 115 -3.31 4.46 -4.18
CA ASP A 115 -2.67 5.76 -3.95
C ASP A 115 -1.21 5.65 -3.49
N ALA A 116 -0.80 4.55 -2.87
CA ALA A 116 0.61 4.29 -2.58
C ALA A 116 1.46 4.21 -3.86
N LEU A 117 0.91 3.64 -4.95
CA LEU A 117 1.58 3.58 -6.26
C LEU A 117 1.64 4.95 -6.91
N ASN A 118 0.58 5.76 -6.77
CA ASN A 118 0.54 7.12 -7.27
C ASN A 118 1.55 8.02 -6.56
N LEU A 119 1.65 7.91 -5.24
CA LEU A 119 2.65 8.62 -4.43
C LEU A 119 4.07 8.20 -4.81
N LEU A 120 4.31 6.91 -5.00
CA LEU A 120 5.62 6.40 -5.44
C LEU A 120 5.99 6.92 -6.83
N ALA A 121 5.04 6.96 -7.77
CA ALA A 121 5.27 7.53 -9.10
C ALA A 121 5.59 9.02 -9.06
N GLY A 122 5.00 9.77 -8.13
CA GLY A 122 5.32 11.19 -7.89
C GLY A 122 6.64 11.43 -7.17
N ASN A 123 7.23 10.40 -6.55
CA ASN A 123 8.44 10.48 -5.72
C ASN A 123 9.35 9.27 -5.98
N PRO A 124 9.88 9.13 -7.21
CA PRO A 124 10.60 7.93 -7.63
C PRO A 124 11.91 7.67 -6.85
N GLU A 125 12.45 8.67 -6.19
CA GLU A 125 13.61 8.54 -5.31
C GLU A 125 13.35 7.63 -4.10
N LEU A 126 12.11 7.43 -3.70
CA LEU A 126 11.74 6.47 -2.65
C LEU A 126 12.11 5.03 -3.02
N ALA A 127 12.21 4.70 -4.30
CA ALA A 127 12.58 3.36 -4.75
C ALA A 127 13.94 2.91 -4.20
N GLU A 128 14.89 3.83 -4.04
CA GLU A 128 16.23 3.52 -3.51
C GLU A 128 16.20 3.19 -2.01
N LYS A 129 15.15 3.60 -1.31
CA LYS A 129 14.99 3.41 0.14
C LYS A 129 14.18 2.17 0.49
N ILE A 130 13.55 1.50 -0.49
CA ILE A 130 12.72 0.32 -0.23
C ILE A 130 13.58 -0.80 0.33
N ASN A 131 13.32 -1.18 1.57
CA ASN A 131 13.92 -2.35 2.21
C ASN A 131 12.89 -3.41 2.62
N ALA A 132 11.63 -3.15 2.30
CA ALA A 132 10.53 -4.06 2.53
C ALA A 132 10.57 -5.24 1.55
N ASP A 133 10.09 -6.41 1.98
CA ASP A 133 9.73 -7.49 1.05
C ASP A 133 8.38 -7.11 0.43
N ALA A 134 8.43 -6.42 -0.72
CA ALA A 134 7.28 -5.70 -1.26
C ALA A 134 6.68 -6.37 -2.50
N VAL A 135 5.36 -6.26 -2.59
CA VAL A 135 4.55 -6.58 -3.77
C VAL A 135 3.80 -5.32 -4.18
N PHE A 136 3.95 -4.89 -5.42
CA PHE A 136 3.22 -3.76 -5.99
C PHE A 136 2.18 -4.27 -6.98
N THR A 137 0.95 -3.76 -6.90
CA THR A 137 -0.19 -4.31 -7.67
C THR A 137 -0.80 -3.28 -8.63
N PRO A 138 -0.04 -2.71 -9.59
CA PRO A 138 -0.56 -1.66 -10.46
C PRO A 138 -1.63 -2.18 -11.43
N HIS A 139 -2.70 -1.41 -11.62
CA HIS A 139 -3.54 -1.51 -12.81
C HIS A 139 -2.88 -0.78 -13.99
N PRO A 140 -3.37 -0.91 -15.26
CA PRO A 140 -2.69 -0.30 -16.41
C PRO A 140 -2.43 1.21 -16.29
N GLY A 141 -3.34 1.97 -15.70
CA GLY A 141 -3.16 3.41 -15.50
C GLY A 141 -2.10 3.76 -14.46
N GLU A 142 -1.99 3.00 -13.38
CA GLU A 142 -0.92 3.12 -12.38
C GLU A 142 0.42 2.69 -12.97
N MET A 143 0.43 1.59 -13.75
CA MET A 143 1.63 1.13 -14.44
C MET A 143 2.17 2.18 -15.40
N LYS A 144 1.29 2.87 -16.15
CA LYS A 144 1.71 3.95 -17.05
C LYS A 144 2.44 5.06 -16.28
N ARG A 145 1.88 5.52 -15.15
CA ARG A 145 2.51 6.56 -14.31
C ARG A 145 3.86 6.12 -13.73
N LEU A 146 3.93 4.86 -13.28
CA LEU A 146 5.18 4.28 -12.78
C LEU A 146 6.21 4.15 -13.91
N ALA A 147 5.81 3.70 -15.10
CA ALA A 147 6.69 3.59 -16.25
C ALA A 147 7.28 4.96 -16.65
N GLU A 148 6.45 6.00 -16.70
CA GLU A 148 6.89 7.37 -16.95
C GLU A 148 7.89 7.84 -15.88
N ALA A 149 7.59 7.62 -14.60
CA ALA A 149 8.43 8.04 -13.47
C ALA A 149 9.79 7.33 -13.43
N PHE A 150 9.82 6.06 -13.81
CA PHE A 150 11.04 5.24 -13.77
C PHE A 150 11.75 5.10 -15.13
N GLY A 151 11.32 5.83 -16.15
CA GLY A 151 11.94 5.81 -17.48
C GLY A 151 11.81 4.47 -18.20
N ILE A 152 10.72 3.73 -17.96
CA ILE A 152 10.42 2.46 -18.63
C ILE A 152 9.72 2.77 -19.96
N ASP A 153 10.22 2.19 -21.06
CA ASP A 153 9.68 2.44 -22.39
C ASP A 153 8.22 1.97 -22.53
N ALA A 154 7.34 2.90 -22.91
CA ALA A 154 5.93 2.65 -23.15
C ALA A 154 5.67 1.74 -24.37
N GLY A 155 6.63 1.61 -25.31
CA GLY A 155 6.55 0.70 -26.45
C GLY A 155 6.74 -0.77 -26.12
N GLN A 156 7.22 -1.09 -24.91
CA GLN A 156 7.40 -2.46 -24.45
C GLN A 156 6.07 -3.18 -24.21
N THR A 157 6.10 -4.49 -24.32
CA THR A 157 4.97 -5.35 -23.93
C THR A 157 4.69 -5.24 -22.44
N ARG A 158 3.48 -5.60 -22.00
CA ARG A 158 3.12 -5.61 -20.57
C ARG A 158 4.05 -6.49 -19.73
N ILE A 159 4.56 -7.59 -20.31
CA ILE A 159 5.50 -8.49 -19.63
C ILE A 159 6.84 -7.77 -19.42
N GLU A 160 7.37 -7.14 -20.46
CA GLU A 160 8.64 -6.40 -20.39
C GLU A 160 8.54 -5.22 -19.43
N GLN A 161 7.44 -4.45 -19.46
CA GLN A 161 7.21 -3.35 -18.51
C GLN A 161 7.15 -3.85 -17.06
N ALA A 162 6.43 -4.96 -16.79
CA ALA A 162 6.35 -5.53 -15.46
C ALA A 162 7.72 -6.02 -14.96
N LYS A 163 8.51 -6.68 -15.81
CA LYS A 163 9.88 -7.10 -15.49
C LYS A 163 10.83 -5.93 -15.26
N ALA A 164 10.76 -4.89 -16.08
CA ALA A 164 11.57 -3.68 -15.92
C ALA A 164 11.27 -2.98 -14.57
N LEU A 165 9.98 -2.86 -14.21
CA LEU A 165 9.58 -2.26 -12.95
C LEU A 165 9.99 -3.15 -11.76
N ALA A 166 9.85 -4.47 -11.88
CA ALA A 166 10.27 -5.42 -10.83
C ALA A 166 11.76 -5.32 -10.54
N ALA A 167 12.58 -5.24 -11.57
CA ALA A 167 14.03 -5.02 -11.44
C ALA A 167 14.35 -3.66 -10.82
N ARG A 168 13.66 -2.58 -11.24
CA ARG A 168 13.88 -1.23 -10.73
C ARG A 168 13.53 -1.09 -9.26
N LEU A 169 12.43 -1.69 -8.83
CA LEU A 169 11.96 -1.67 -7.44
C LEU A 169 12.54 -2.81 -6.58
N ARG A 170 13.27 -3.76 -7.18
CA ARG A 170 13.76 -4.99 -6.52
C ARG A 170 12.65 -5.74 -5.78
N SER A 171 11.46 -5.77 -6.38
CA SER A 171 10.22 -6.23 -5.75
C SER A 171 9.36 -7.01 -6.73
N THR A 172 8.34 -7.69 -6.23
CA THR A 172 7.37 -8.37 -7.09
C THR A 172 6.32 -7.39 -7.62
N ILE A 173 6.05 -7.46 -8.92
CA ILE A 173 5.02 -6.66 -9.58
C ILE A 173 3.87 -7.58 -10.02
N VAL A 174 2.65 -7.23 -9.67
CA VAL A 174 1.41 -7.85 -10.14
C VAL A 174 0.68 -6.83 -11.03
N LEU A 175 0.97 -6.81 -12.31
CA LEU A 175 0.32 -5.92 -13.28
C LEU A 175 -1.09 -6.43 -13.60
N LYS A 176 -2.10 -5.81 -12.98
CA LYS A 176 -3.52 -6.16 -13.10
C LYS A 176 -4.03 -5.97 -14.54
N GLY A 177 -4.99 -6.80 -14.96
CA GLY A 177 -5.65 -6.71 -16.27
C GLY A 177 -6.27 -8.03 -16.71
N ALA A 178 -6.85 -8.08 -17.92
CA ALA A 178 -7.50 -9.27 -18.48
C ALA A 178 -6.56 -10.49 -18.49
N HIS A 179 -5.27 -10.25 -18.71
CA HIS A 179 -4.18 -11.20 -18.51
C HIS A 179 -3.22 -10.59 -17.49
N THR A 180 -3.42 -10.87 -16.21
CA THR A 180 -2.55 -10.41 -15.15
C THR A 180 -1.14 -10.98 -15.33
N VAL A 181 -0.13 -10.11 -15.24
CA VAL A 181 1.28 -10.48 -15.32
C VAL A 181 1.88 -10.39 -13.93
N VAL A 182 2.57 -11.43 -13.50
CA VAL A 182 3.38 -11.44 -12.27
C VAL A 182 4.84 -11.50 -12.68
N ALA A 183 5.62 -10.51 -12.23
CA ALA A 183 7.07 -10.47 -12.45
C ALA A 183 7.79 -10.43 -11.11
N GLY A 184 8.68 -11.39 -10.89
CA GLY A 184 9.51 -11.43 -9.69
C GLY A 184 10.74 -10.53 -9.80
N LYS A 185 11.32 -10.19 -8.64
CA LYS A 185 12.53 -9.36 -8.54
C LYS A 185 13.77 -9.97 -9.24
N ASP A 186 13.73 -11.25 -9.50
CA ASP A 186 14.76 -12.04 -10.18
C ASP A 186 14.55 -12.15 -11.71
N GLY A 187 13.52 -11.48 -12.25
CA GLY A 187 13.18 -11.51 -13.67
C GLY A 187 12.34 -12.72 -14.11
N SER A 188 11.89 -13.53 -13.13
CA SER A 188 10.97 -14.65 -13.39
C SER A 188 9.56 -14.17 -13.80
#